data_cfcf601209ee2c125a934e4f393667b9
#
_entry.id   cfcf601209ee2c125a934e4f393667b9
#
_cell.length_a   1.000
_cell.length_b   1.000
_cell.length_c   1.000
_cell.angle_alpha   90.00
_cell.angle_beta   90.00
_cell.angle_gamma   90.00
#
_symmetry.space_group_name_H-M   'P 1'
#
loop_
_entity.id
_entity.type
_entity.pdbx_description
1 polymer ?
#
loop_
_entity_poly.entity_id
_entity_poly.type
_entity_poly.pdbx_seq_one_letter_code
_entity_poly.pdbx_strand_id
1 'polypeptide(L)'
;NQIQFSSDNKFYFEIGDKFKINKFKINSNFNVINAIITSIPKKIKQRLNINDENINLLKNVIKFKYENNIFNVVGNGKLKIDENENDINYQISKKKEKINFKSDIQLKNLPFDLKIVDYKNNSSLKITFNGLFNKNSEIYLDKFELKNSTDEFKITKLLINKNGKIKKFDSLSLNFKNRSNIKNDLQI
;
A
#
# COMPACT_ATOMS: atom_id res chain seq x y z
N ASN A 1 -13.93 14.08 -6.75
CA ASN A 1 -13.62 12.64 -6.73
C ASN A 1 -14.81 11.89 -7.32
N GLN A 2 -14.61 11.14 -8.39
CA GLN A 2 -15.64 10.28 -8.96
C GLN A 2 -15.33 8.84 -8.55
N ILE A 3 -16.32 8.17 -7.93
CA ILE A 3 -16.23 6.75 -7.57
C ILE A 3 -17.47 6.08 -8.14
N GLN A 4 -17.27 5.04 -8.93
CA GLN A 4 -18.31 4.17 -9.44
C GLN A 4 -18.15 2.78 -8.82
N PHE A 5 -19.16 2.31 -8.07
CA PHE A 5 -19.11 1.03 -7.40
C PHE A 5 -20.48 0.43 -7.23
N SER A 6 -20.55 -0.87 -6.99
CA SER A 6 -21.70 -1.59 -6.44
C SER A 6 -21.30 -2.24 -5.12
N SER A 7 -22.25 -2.49 -4.23
CA SER A 7 -22.00 -3.13 -2.95
C SER A 7 -23.10 -4.09 -2.55
N ASP A 8 -22.70 -5.18 -1.90
CA ASP A 8 -23.58 -6.10 -1.15
C ASP A 8 -23.21 -5.99 0.33
N ASN A 9 -24.21 -5.67 1.16
CA ASN A 9 -23.98 -5.35 2.56
C ASN A 9 -24.89 -6.21 3.46
N LYS A 10 -24.27 -6.84 4.48
CA LYS A 10 -24.97 -7.61 5.50
C LYS A 10 -24.73 -6.99 6.86
N PHE A 11 -25.81 -6.63 7.54
CA PHE A 11 -25.78 -6.05 8.87
C PHE A 11 -26.35 -7.04 9.88
N TYR A 12 -25.69 -7.16 11.02
CA TYR A 12 -26.14 -7.96 12.16
C TYR A 12 -26.06 -7.08 13.40
N PHE A 13 -27.11 -7.11 14.21
CA PHE A 13 -27.12 -6.39 15.48
C PHE A 13 -28.00 -7.12 16.48
N GLU A 14 -27.67 -7.02 17.75
CA GLU A 14 -28.50 -7.46 18.88
C GLU A 14 -29.05 -6.24 19.58
N ILE A 15 -30.36 -6.22 19.81
CA ILE A 15 -31.01 -5.19 20.60
C ILE A 15 -31.16 -5.74 22.03
N GLY A 16 -30.56 -5.06 22.97
CA GLY A 16 -30.70 -5.35 24.40
C GLY A 16 -31.80 -4.50 25.06
N ASP A 17 -31.77 -4.49 26.37
CA ASP A 17 -32.69 -3.69 27.17
C ASP A 17 -32.62 -2.21 26.80
N LYS A 18 -33.80 -1.55 26.83
CA LYS A 18 -33.95 -0.10 26.51
C LYS A 18 -33.51 0.22 25.06
N PHE A 19 -33.71 -0.72 24.10
CA PHE A 19 -33.37 -0.56 22.68
C PHE A 19 -31.89 -0.21 22.41
N LYS A 20 -30.99 -0.59 23.29
CA LYS A 20 -29.54 -0.42 23.05
C LYS A 20 -29.02 -1.50 22.11
N ILE A 21 -28.24 -1.09 21.11
CA ILE A 21 -27.51 -2.03 20.26
C ILE A 21 -26.32 -2.55 21.06
N ASN A 22 -26.34 -3.85 21.40
CA ASN A 22 -25.30 -4.49 22.18
C ASN A 22 -24.17 -5.04 21.32
N LYS A 23 -24.51 -5.56 20.15
CA LYS A 23 -23.53 -6.06 19.18
C LYS A 23 -23.86 -5.52 17.80
N PHE A 24 -22.82 -5.14 17.08
CA PHE A 24 -22.95 -4.66 15.72
C PHE A 24 -21.87 -5.27 14.85
N LYS A 25 -22.29 -5.85 13.72
CA LYS A 25 -21.39 -6.46 12.75
C LYS A 25 -21.81 -6.06 11.34
N ILE A 26 -20.84 -5.72 10.53
CA ILE A 26 -21.00 -5.42 9.10
C ILE A 26 -20.11 -6.35 8.31
N ASN A 27 -20.65 -6.94 7.25
CA ASN A 27 -19.89 -7.58 6.18
C ASN A 27 -20.34 -6.95 4.87
N SER A 28 -19.39 -6.35 4.16
CA SER A 28 -19.66 -5.68 2.89
C SER A 28 -18.69 -6.13 1.81
N ASN A 29 -19.21 -6.37 0.61
CA ASN A 29 -18.41 -6.59 -0.58
C ASN A 29 -18.66 -5.42 -1.52
N PHE A 30 -17.59 -4.72 -1.90
CA PHE A 30 -17.64 -3.62 -2.87
C PHE A 30 -16.96 -4.06 -4.14
N ASN A 31 -17.63 -3.83 -5.27
CA ASN A 31 -17.05 -3.95 -6.60
C ASN A 31 -16.84 -2.54 -7.14
N VAL A 32 -15.64 -2.03 -7.02
CA VAL A 32 -15.26 -0.70 -7.50
C VAL A 32 -14.88 -0.81 -8.97
N ILE A 33 -15.68 -0.23 -9.85
CA ILE A 33 -15.43 -0.20 -11.29
C ILE A 33 -14.31 0.78 -11.58
N ASN A 34 -14.43 1.98 -11.01
CA ASN A 34 -13.44 3.05 -11.11
C ASN A 34 -13.48 3.95 -9.88
N ALA A 35 -12.30 4.33 -9.38
CA ALA A 35 -12.16 5.37 -8.36
C ALA A 35 -10.90 6.17 -8.63
N ILE A 36 -11.02 7.51 -8.64
CA ILE A 36 -9.92 8.41 -8.91
C ILE A 36 -9.29 8.85 -7.59
N ILE A 37 -8.01 8.57 -7.43
CA ILE A 37 -7.19 9.07 -6.33
C ILE A 37 -6.49 10.33 -6.82
N THR A 38 -6.92 11.47 -6.29
CA THR A 38 -6.28 12.77 -6.51
C THR A 38 -5.21 13.04 -5.44
N SER A 39 -4.34 13.99 -5.67
CA SER A 39 -3.38 14.46 -4.66
C SER A 39 -2.25 13.47 -4.31
N ILE A 40 -1.65 12.89 -5.33
CA ILE A 40 -0.42 12.11 -5.14
C ILE A 40 0.70 13.05 -4.65
N PRO A 41 1.40 12.71 -3.55
CA PRO A 41 2.51 13.52 -3.06
C PRO A 41 3.58 13.76 -4.14
N LYS A 42 3.99 15.01 -4.34
CA LYS A 42 4.98 15.39 -5.39
C LYS A 42 6.25 14.53 -5.37
N LYS A 43 6.75 14.18 -4.18
CA LYS A 43 7.95 13.33 -4.02
C LYS A 43 7.73 11.92 -4.58
N ILE A 44 6.53 11.37 -4.46
CA ILE A 44 6.19 10.04 -5.02
C ILE A 44 6.11 10.14 -6.53
N LYS A 45 5.43 11.15 -7.06
CA LYS A 45 5.35 11.40 -8.51
C LYS A 45 6.74 11.49 -9.14
N GLN A 46 7.62 12.29 -8.55
CA GLN A 46 8.99 12.48 -9.05
C GLN A 46 9.82 11.19 -9.03
N ARG A 47 9.67 10.36 -7.98
CA ARG A 47 10.44 9.10 -7.86
C ARG A 47 9.94 8.00 -8.78
N LEU A 48 8.66 7.94 -9.00
CA LEU A 48 8.02 6.96 -9.89
C LEU A 48 7.84 7.49 -11.33
N ASN A 49 8.34 8.70 -11.60
CA ASN A 49 8.20 9.37 -12.89
C ASN A 49 6.75 9.34 -13.43
N ILE A 50 5.78 9.58 -12.53
CA ILE A 50 4.36 9.60 -12.85
C ILE A 50 4.03 10.97 -13.46
N ASN A 51 3.49 10.98 -14.67
CA ASN A 51 3.08 12.19 -15.39
C ASN A 51 1.67 12.64 -15.01
N ASP A 52 0.77 11.67 -14.80
CA ASP A 52 -0.62 11.95 -14.47
C ASP A 52 -0.77 12.58 -13.07
N GLU A 53 -1.77 13.45 -12.93
CA GLU A 53 -2.15 14.02 -11.63
C GLU A 53 -2.91 13.03 -10.76
N ASN A 54 -3.50 12.02 -11.36
CA ASN A 54 -4.41 11.07 -10.74
C ASN A 54 -3.92 9.64 -10.92
N ILE A 55 -4.22 8.82 -9.92
CA ILE A 55 -4.12 7.36 -10.00
C ILE A 55 -5.55 6.82 -9.99
N ASN A 56 -5.86 5.91 -10.91
CA ASN A 56 -7.17 5.28 -10.97
C ASN A 56 -7.13 3.87 -10.38
N LEU A 57 -8.02 3.60 -9.43
CA LEU A 57 -8.34 2.24 -9.01
C LEU A 57 -9.38 1.67 -9.97
N LEU A 58 -9.06 0.57 -10.63
CA LEU A 58 -9.93 -0.07 -11.61
C LEU A 58 -10.24 -1.51 -11.18
N LYS A 59 -11.50 -1.94 -11.36
CA LYS A 59 -11.89 -3.35 -11.12
C LYS A 59 -11.46 -3.86 -9.76
N ASN A 60 -11.62 -3.05 -8.70
CA ASN A 60 -11.23 -3.45 -7.35
C ASN A 60 -12.38 -4.16 -6.64
N VAL A 61 -12.08 -5.35 -6.11
CA VAL A 61 -12.97 -6.08 -5.21
C VAL A 61 -12.50 -5.85 -3.79
N ILE A 62 -13.35 -5.25 -2.96
CA ILE A 62 -13.01 -4.89 -1.58
C ILE A 62 -13.98 -5.60 -0.64
N LYS A 63 -13.43 -6.37 0.29
CA LYS A 63 -14.19 -6.99 1.39
C LYS A 63 -13.95 -6.21 2.66
N PHE A 64 -15.00 -5.67 3.23
CA PHE A 64 -14.98 -4.95 4.49
C PHE A 64 -15.71 -5.76 5.57
N LYS A 65 -15.08 -5.91 6.73
CA LYS A 65 -15.69 -6.52 7.92
C LYS A 65 -15.49 -5.60 9.10
N TYR A 66 -16.56 -5.39 9.85
CA TYR A 66 -16.52 -4.69 11.13
C TYR A 66 -17.21 -5.54 12.19
N GLU A 67 -16.54 -5.78 13.30
CA GLU A 67 -17.06 -6.50 14.45
C GLU A 67 -16.25 -6.15 15.70
N ASN A 68 -16.90 -5.94 16.85
CA ASN A 68 -16.24 -5.70 18.14
C ASN A 68 -15.17 -4.59 18.11
N ASN A 69 -15.45 -3.47 17.46
CA ASN A 69 -14.54 -2.33 17.27
C ASN A 69 -13.24 -2.67 16.49
N ILE A 70 -13.28 -3.77 15.76
CA ILE A 70 -12.22 -4.15 14.82
C ILE A 70 -12.78 -4.01 13.42
N PHE A 71 -12.08 -3.30 12.54
CA PHE A 71 -12.37 -3.40 11.12
C PHE A 71 -11.24 -4.08 10.36
N ASN A 72 -11.61 -4.79 9.32
CA ASN A 72 -10.70 -5.43 8.39
C ASN A 72 -11.16 -5.15 6.95
N VAL A 73 -10.22 -4.69 6.13
CA VAL A 73 -10.41 -4.42 4.71
C VAL A 73 -9.42 -5.28 3.94
N VAL A 74 -9.91 -6.05 3.00
CA VAL A 74 -9.07 -6.81 2.06
C VAL A 74 -9.51 -6.43 0.66
N GLY A 75 -8.57 -6.00 -0.15
CA GLY A 75 -8.86 -5.59 -1.52
C GLY A 75 -7.83 -6.11 -2.51
N ASN A 76 -8.28 -6.34 -3.72
CA ASN A 76 -7.47 -6.63 -4.89
C ASN A 76 -8.05 -5.97 -6.12
N GLY A 77 -7.21 -5.64 -7.09
CA GLY A 77 -7.66 -5.02 -8.32
C GLY A 77 -6.51 -4.45 -9.14
N LYS A 78 -6.81 -3.40 -9.89
CA LYS A 78 -5.86 -2.71 -10.74
C LYS A 78 -5.65 -1.27 -10.26
N LEU A 79 -4.41 -0.83 -10.39
CA LEU A 79 -3.98 0.54 -10.18
C LEU A 79 -3.48 1.07 -11.53
N LYS A 80 -4.25 1.95 -12.16
CA LYS A 80 -3.79 2.59 -13.40
C LYS A 80 -2.93 3.80 -13.03
N ILE A 81 -1.68 3.77 -13.48
CA ILE A 81 -0.71 4.84 -13.35
C ILE A 81 -0.26 5.18 -14.76
N ASP A 82 -0.48 6.43 -15.19
CA ASP A 82 -0.37 6.82 -16.59
C ASP A 82 -1.16 5.81 -17.46
N GLU A 83 -0.58 5.22 -18.48
CA GLU A 83 -1.25 4.24 -19.34
C GLU A 83 -1.11 2.78 -18.85
N ASN A 84 -0.42 2.53 -17.73
CA ASN A 84 -0.13 1.18 -17.27
C ASN A 84 -1.12 0.70 -16.20
N GLU A 85 -1.73 -0.46 -16.41
CA GLU A 85 -2.53 -1.16 -15.40
C GLU A 85 -1.64 -2.09 -14.58
N ASN A 86 -1.54 -1.80 -13.29
CA ASN A 86 -0.71 -2.48 -12.32
C ASN A 86 -1.57 -3.28 -11.35
N ASP A 87 -1.14 -4.49 -10.98
CA ASP A 87 -1.89 -5.30 -10.03
C ASP A 87 -1.63 -4.82 -8.59
N ILE A 88 -2.68 -4.72 -7.79
CA ILE A 88 -2.59 -4.36 -6.37
C ILE A 88 -3.39 -5.33 -5.51
N ASN A 89 -2.76 -5.80 -4.43
CA ASN A 89 -3.42 -6.49 -3.33
C ASN A 89 -3.12 -5.76 -2.04
N TYR A 90 -4.12 -5.58 -1.18
CA TYR A 90 -3.92 -4.90 0.09
C TYR A 90 -4.80 -5.44 1.19
N GLN A 91 -4.32 -5.31 2.40
CA GLN A 91 -5.07 -5.59 3.62
C GLN A 91 -4.82 -4.48 4.63
N ILE A 92 -5.89 -3.99 5.24
CA ILE A 92 -5.85 -2.98 6.29
C ILE A 92 -6.72 -3.49 7.42
N SER A 93 -6.19 -3.48 8.64
CA SER A 93 -6.97 -3.78 9.84
C SER A 93 -6.74 -2.74 10.92
N LYS A 94 -7.78 -2.37 11.63
CA LYS A 94 -7.70 -1.48 12.79
C LYS A 94 -8.26 -2.16 14.01
N LYS A 95 -7.45 -2.17 15.08
CA LYS A 95 -7.87 -2.58 16.41
C LYS A 95 -7.44 -1.51 17.40
N LYS A 96 -8.40 -0.88 18.07
CA LYS A 96 -8.15 0.30 18.90
C LYS A 96 -7.48 1.40 18.08
N GLU A 97 -6.32 1.88 18.48
CA GLU A 97 -5.58 2.98 17.84
C GLU A 97 -4.47 2.51 16.88
N LYS A 98 -4.33 1.20 16.68
CA LYS A 98 -3.34 0.63 15.77
C LYS A 98 -3.98 0.26 14.44
N ILE A 99 -3.41 0.74 13.35
CA ILE A 99 -3.79 0.35 11.99
C ILE A 99 -2.64 -0.48 11.43
N ASN A 100 -2.89 -1.76 11.18
CA ASN A 100 -1.95 -2.61 10.47
C ASN A 100 -2.28 -2.57 8.99
N PHE A 101 -1.27 -2.63 8.15
CA PHE A 101 -1.42 -2.66 6.70
C PHE A 101 -0.42 -3.61 6.07
N LYS A 102 -0.84 -4.18 4.96
CA LYS A 102 0.00 -4.99 4.06
C LYS A 102 -0.41 -4.70 2.63
N SER A 103 0.56 -4.60 1.72
CA SER A 103 0.28 -4.46 0.29
C SER A 103 1.35 -5.12 -0.55
N ASP A 104 0.91 -5.66 -1.68
CA ASP A 104 1.72 -6.13 -2.79
C ASP A 104 1.27 -5.40 -4.06
N ILE A 105 2.19 -4.73 -4.74
CA ILE A 105 1.93 -3.98 -5.97
C ILE A 105 2.87 -4.51 -7.04
N GLN A 106 2.32 -4.90 -8.19
CA GLN A 106 3.10 -5.31 -9.35
C GLN A 106 3.06 -4.17 -10.37
N LEU A 107 4.12 -3.36 -10.38
CA LEU A 107 4.30 -2.29 -11.37
C LEU A 107 4.80 -2.89 -12.68
N LYS A 108 4.11 -2.58 -13.79
CA LYS A 108 4.45 -3.04 -15.13
C LYS A 108 5.00 -1.85 -15.91
N ASN A 109 6.23 -1.99 -16.39
CA ASN A 109 6.87 -1.00 -17.28
C ASN A 109 6.86 0.44 -16.75
N LEU A 110 6.84 0.61 -15.43
CA LEU A 110 6.93 1.93 -14.82
C LEU A 110 8.41 2.25 -14.56
N PRO A 111 8.95 3.32 -15.13
CA PRO A 111 10.34 3.73 -14.86
C PRO A 111 10.49 4.10 -13.37
N PHE A 112 11.44 3.48 -12.72
CA PHE A 112 11.76 3.76 -11.32
C PHE A 112 13.22 4.20 -11.21
N ASP A 113 13.46 5.38 -10.64
CA ASP A 113 14.77 6.01 -10.56
C ASP A 113 15.13 6.32 -9.11
N LEU A 114 16.19 5.68 -8.61
CA LEU A 114 16.83 5.97 -7.33
C LEU A 114 18.20 6.62 -7.56
N LYS A 115 18.19 7.91 -7.80
CA LYS A 115 19.42 8.70 -8.09
C LYS A 115 20.51 8.56 -7.02
N ILE A 116 20.12 8.35 -5.76
CA ILE A 116 21.05 8.24 -4.61
C ILE A 116 22.01 7.06 -4.74
N VAL A 117 21.58 5.98 -5.40
CA VAL A 117 22.37 4.76 -5.62
C VAL A 117 22.64 4.51 -7.10
N ASP A 118 22.40 5.51 -7.93
CA ASP A 118 22.55 5.44 -9.40
C ASP A 118 21.82 4.25 -10.03
N TYR A 119 20.62 3.94 -9.50
CA TYR A 119 19.79 2.83 -9.97
C TYR A 119 18.64 3.33 -10.82
N LYS A 120 18.42 2.69 -11.96
CA LYS A 120 17.28 2.89 -12.83
C LYS A 120 16.72 1.55 -13.25
N ASN A 121 15.42 1.35 -13.04
CA ASN A 121 14.67 0.20 -13.52
C ASN A 121 13.67 0.64 -14.60
N ASN A 122 13.63 -0.08 -15.72
CA ASN A 122 12.66 0.12 -16.80
C ASN A 122 11.81 -1.14 -17.01
N SER A 123 11.94 -2.15 -16.16
CA SER A 123 11.19 -3.41 -16.21
C SER A 123 10.08 -3.46 -15.16
N SER A 124 9.34 -4.55 -15.13
CA SER A 124 8.34 -4.78 -14.08
C SER A 124 9.00 -4.86 -12.71
N LEU A 125 8.38 -4.23 -11.72
CA LEU A 125 8.87 -4.13 -10.35
C LEU A 125 7.78 -4.55 -9.37
N LYS A 126 8.08 -5.49 -8.47
CA LYS A 126 7.20 -5.83 -7.36
C LYS A 126 7.55 -5.01 -6.13
N ILE A 127 6.57 -4.36 -5.55
CA ILE A 127 6.68 -3.64 -4.27
C ILE A 127 5.87 -4.41 -3.24
N THR A 128 6.51 -4.82 -2.16
CA THR A 128 5.84 -5.44 -1.01
C THR A 128 6.14 -4.64 0.24
N PHE A 129 5.12 -4.32 1.00
CA PHE A 129 5.31 -3.70 2.31
C PHE A 129 4.24 -4.13 3.30
N ASN A 130 4.63 -4.25 4.55
CA ASN A 130 3.73 -4.45 5.67
C ASN A 130 4.22 -3.72 6.91
N GLY A 131 3.30 -3.34 7.76
CA GLY A 131 3.64 -2.60 8.96
C GLY A 131 2.42 -2.11 9.71
N LEU A 132 2.65 -1.12 10.55
CA LEU A 132 1.60 -0.49 11.32
C LEU A 132 1.78 1.03 11.38
N PHE A 133 0.65 1.70 11.52
CA PHE A 133 0.54 3.12 11.78
C PHE A 133 0.00 3.29 13.21
N ASN A 134 0.68 4.08 14.03
CA ASN A 134 0.29 4.32 15.40
C ASN A 134 -0.34 5.71 15.60
N LYS A 135 -0.89 5.95 16.80
CA LYS A 135 -1.52 7.22 17.18
C LYS A 135 -0.60 8.44 17.05
N ASN A 136 0.71 8.26 17.18
CA ASN A 136 1.68 9.34 17.09
C ASN A 136 2.05 9.71 15.64
N SER A 137 1.30 9.21 14.66
CA SER A 137 1.57 9.38 13.23
C SER A 137 2.95 8.84 12.80
N GLU A 138 3.46 7.85 13.51
CA GLU A 138 4.66 7.12 13.14
C GLU A 138 4.27 5.89 12.32
N ILE A 139 5.06 5.62 11.27
CA ILE A 139 4.94 4.44 10.43
C ILE A 139 6.04 3.47 10.82
N TYR A 140 5.66 2.28 11.23
CA TYR A 140 6.56 1.19 11.47
C TYR A 140 6.36 0.16 10.35
N LEU A 141 7.39 -0.04 9.52
CA LEU A 141 7.40 -1.06 8.48
C LEU A 141 8.19 -2.27 8.97
N ASP A 142 7.52 -3.40 9.16
CA ASP A 142 8.20 -4.67 9.45
C ASP A 142 9.08 -5.07 8.28
N LYS A 143 8.58 -4.86 7.06
CA LYS A 143 9.26 -5.12 5.80
C LYS A 143 8.86 -4.11 4.75
N PHE A 144 9.85 -3.62 3.99
CA PHE A 144 9.68 -2.94 2.73
C PHE A 144 10.63 -3.56 1.71
N GLU A 145 10.12 -3.98 0.57
CA GLU A 145 10.88 -4.66 -0.47
C GLU A 145 10.49 -4.16 -1.85
N LEU A 146 11.49 -3.87 -2.65
CA LEU A 146 11.39 -3.64 -4.09
C LEU A 146 12.18 -4.75 -4.77
N LYS A 147 11.53 -5.46 -5.70
CA LYS A 147 12.15 -6.60 -6.37
C LYS A 147 11.74 -6.69 -7.83
N ASN A 148 12.71 -6.96 -8.70
CA ASN A 148 12.48 -7.44 -10.06
C ASN A 148 13.16 -8.80 -10.27
N SER A 149 13.42 -9.21 -11.50
CA SER A 149 14.06 -10.49 -11.80
C SER A 149 15.54 -10.57 -11.36
N THR A 150 16.23 -9.44 -11.24
CA THR A 150 17.70 -9.37 -11.00
C THR A 150 18.07 -8.57 -9.78
N ASP A 151 17.21 -7.63 -9.37
CA ASP A 151 17.53 -6.65 -8.36
C ASP A 151 16.57 -6.74 -7.17
N GLU A 152 17.09 -6.51 -5.97
CA GLU A 152 16.36 -6.52 -4.73
C GLU A 152 16.83 -5.39 -3.80
N PHE A 153 15.87 -4.64 -3.27
CA PHE A 153 16.05 -3.63 -2.22
C PHE A 153 15.13 -4.02 -1.07
N LYS A 154 15.68 -4.26 0.10
CA LYS A 154 14.92 -4.70 1.26
C LYS A 154 15.35 -3.95 2.51
N ILE A 155 14.37 -3.44 3.24
CA ILE A 155 14.56 -2.82 4.55
C ILE A 155 13.64 -3.51 5.54
N THR A 156 14.15 -3.82 6.74
CA THR A 156 13.35 -4.40 7.82
C THR A 156 13.28 -3.49 9.03
N LYS A 157 12.15 -3.55 9.74
CA LYS A 157 11.85 -2.80 10.96
C LYS A 157 12.15 -1.30 10.84
N LEU A 158 11.77 -0.73 9.70
CA LEU A 158 11.96 0.69 9.41
C LEU A 158 10.94 1.53 10.19
N LEU A 159 11.44 2.46 11.01
CA LEU A 159 10.63 3.44 11.71
C LEU A 159 10.75 4.81 11.05
N ILE A 160 9.62 5.34 10.61
CA ILE A 160 9.50 6.67 9.99
C ILE A 160 8.67 7.56 10.92
N ASN A 161 9.16 8.74 11.23
CA ASN A 161 8.44 9.70 12.05
C ASN A 161 7.34 10.44 11.27
N LYS A 162 6.50 11.22 11.98
CA LYS A 162 5.42 12.02 11.39
C LYS A 162 5.87 13.00 10.28
N ASN A 163 7.13 13.38 10.24
CA ASN A 163 7.71 14.26 9.22
C ASN A 163 8.30 13.50 8.02
N GLY A 164 8.12 12.17 7.96
CA GLY A 164 8.65 11.31 6.90
C GLY A 164 10.16 11.07 6.98
N LYS A 165 10.82 11.37 8.10
CA LYS A 165 12.25 11.09 8.32
C LYS A 165 12.43 9.70 8.93
N ILE A 166 13.41 8.96 8.42
CA ILE A 166 13.84 7.68 9.00
C ILE A 166 14.44 7.95 10.39
N LYS A 167 13.94 7.24 11.40
CA LYS A 167 14.47 7.23 12.76
C LYS A 167 15.46 6.08 12.96
N LYS A 168 15.07 4.88 12.52
CA LYS A 168 15.88 3.67 12.63
C LYS A 168 15.38 2.59 11.67
N PHE A 169 16.22 1.62 11.41
CA PHE A 169 15.90 0.33 10.78
C PHE A 169 16.79 -0.76 11.37
N ASP A 170 16.43 -2.02 11.18
CA ASP A 170 17.22 -3.16 11.67
C ASP A 170 18.22 -3.64 10.61
N SER A 171 17.76 -3.77 9.37
CA SER A 171 18.63 -4.21 8.28
C SER A 171 18.28 -3.54 6.97
N LEU A 172 19.30 -3.32 6.15
CA LEU A 172 19.20 -2.88 4.78
C LEU A 172 19.98 -3.86 3.91
N SER A 173 19.33 -4.41 2.89
CA SER A 173 19.96 -5.24 1.87
C SER A 173 19.67 -4.65 0.50
N LEU A 174 20.73 -4.41 -0.27
CA LEU A 174 20.68 -3.87 -1.62
C LEU A 174 21.48 -4.79 -2.53
N ASN A 175 20.83 -5.41 -3.48
CA ASN A 175 21.47 -6.21 -4.53
C ASN A 175 20.92 -5.74 -5.87
N PHE A 176 21.73 -5.06 -6.66
CA PHE A 176 21.28 -4.45 -7.91
C PHE A 176 22.45 -4.13 -8.84
N LYS A 177 22.14 -3.90 -10.11
CA LYS A 177 23.07 -3.31 -11.07
C LYS A 177 22.75 -1.83 -11.23
N ASN A 178 23.78 -0.99 -11.13
CA ASN A 178 23.64 0.45 -11.36
C ASN A 178 23.53 0.77 -12.87
N ARG A 179 23.39 2.05 -13.23
CA ARG A 179 23.29 2.48 -14.64
C ARG A 179 24.51 2.10 -15.49
N SER A 180 25.68 1.99 -14.86
CA SER A 180 26.92 1.54 -15.49
C SER A 180 27.05 0.02 -15.54
N ASN A 181 25.97 -0.73 -15.24
CA ASN A 181 25.92 -2.19 -15.19
C ASN A 181 26.86 -2.83 -14.15
N ILE A 182 27.32 -2.05 -13.19
CA ILE A 182 28.15 -2.53 -12.07
C ILE A 182 27.24 -3.14 -11.01
N LYS A 183 27.54 -4.39 -10.62
CA LYS A 183 26.81 -5.06 -9.55
C LYS A 183 27.18 -4.45 -8.20
N ASN A 184 26.18 -4.11 -7.44
CA ASN A 184 26.28 -3.63 -6.06
C ASN A 184 25.61 -4.64 -5.14
N ASP A 185 26.29 -5.00 -4.07
CA ASP A 185 25.77 -5.87 -3.02
C ASP A 185 26.17 -5.24 -1.67
N LEU A 186 25.17 -4.73 -0.96
CA LEU A 186 25.36 -4.06 0.33
C LEU A 186 24.41 -4.68 1.34
N GLN A 187 24.95 -5.04 2.50
CA GLN A 187 24.20 -5.49 3.65
C GLN A 187 24.65 -4.71 4.89
N ILE A 188 23.66 -4.11 5.59
CA ILE A 188 23.85 -3.36 6.83
C ILE A 188 22.89 -3.90 7.89
#